data_611b93988a0b9881c04df0e7705f803f
#
_entry.id   611b93988a0b9881c04df0e7705f803f
#
_cell.length_a   1.000
_cell.length_b   1.000
_cell.length_c   1.000
_cell.angle_alpha   90.00
_cell.angle_beta   90.00
_cell.angle_gamma   90.00
#
_symmetry.space_group_name_H-M   'P 1'
#
loop_
_entity.id
_entity.type
_entity.pdbx_description
1 polymer ?
#
loop_
_entity_poly.entity_id
_entity_poly.type
_entity_poly.pdbx_seq_one_letter_code
_entity_poly.pdbx_strand_id
1 'polypeptide(L)'
;MTGGKKVSLRTPAEIDMARRAGHLAADVLRMIGEHVKPGVTTDELDRLCHDHIVNELKAVPANIGYHGYPKTICASVNHVICHGIPSDKKLKDGDIVNIDVALIKDGWFGDTSRMYCVGEPGILAKRLVRTTYEAMRAGIQQVRPGATLGDVGHAIQTVAHAAGFSVVREYCGHGIGQIYHDEPQVLHYGQRNTGLKLAPGMVFTVEPMINAGKRETKELSDGWTVVTRDRSLSAQWEHMVAVTETGFEILTPWPDGLGDYAAIEPVSAASPVAAAAGRPRRHAPRR
;
A
#
# COMPACT_ATOMS: atom_id res chain seq x y z
N MET A 1 -13.21 -33.39 -2.77
CA MET A 1 -12.94 -32.54 -1.58
C MET A 1 -11.48 -32.10 -1.72
N THR A 2 -11.26 -30.96 -2.32
CA THR A 2 -9.92 -30.34 -2.40
C THR A 2 -9.61 -29.80 -1.01
N GLY A 3 -8.67 -30.44 -0.31
CA GLY A 3 -8.18 -29.96 0.98
C GLY A 3 -7.52 -28.60 0.80
N GLY A 4 -8.26 -27.51 1.03
CA GLY A 4 -7.69 -26.18 1.10
C GLY A 4 -6.61 -26.16 2.19
N LYS A 5 -5.47 -25.52 1.92
CA LYS A 5 -4.45 -25.30 2.96
C LYS A 5 -5.12 -24.62 4.15
N LYS A 6 -4.82 -25.10 5.35
CA LYS A 6 -5.36 -24.52 6.59
C LYS A 6 -4.68 -23.19 6.84
N VAL A 7 -5.45 -22.15 7.10
CA VAL A 7 -4.92 -20.84 7.49
C VAL A 7 -4.16 -20.98 8.82
N SER A 8 -2.95 -20.47 8.87
CA SER A 8 -2.09 -20.49 10.05
C SER A 8 -2.55 -19.44 11.06
N LEU A 9 -2.71 -19.83 12.32
CA LEU A 9 -2.91 -18.90 13.43
C LEU A 9 -1.59 -18.76 14.17
N ARG A 10 -1.08 -17.55 14.28
CA ARG A 10 0.19 -17.21 14.92
C ARG A 10 -0.01 -17.00 16.43
N THR A 11 0.93 -17.51 17.20
CA THR A 11 1.03 -17.21 18.62
C THR A 11 1.50 -15.76 18.84
N PRO A 12 1.31 -15.16 20.03
CA PRO A 12 1.83 -13.82 20.33
C PRO A 12 3.33 -13.67 20.04
N ALA A 13 4.16 -14.67 20.35
CA ALA A 13 5.59 -14.66 20.06
C ALA A 13 5.88 -14.66 18.56
N GLU A 14 5.12 -15.39 17.75
CA GLU A 14 5.24 -15.40 16.31
C GLU A 14 4.78 -14.08 15.69
N ILE A 15 3.73 -13.43 16.23
CA ILE A 15 3.30 -12.08 15.83
C ILE A 15 4.42 -11.07 16.14
N ASP A 16 5.12 -11.18 17.26
CA ASP A 16 6.27 -10.33 17.59
C ASP A 16 7.40 -10.47 16.56
N MET A 17 7.67 -11.67 16.07
CA MET A 17 8.66 -11.90 15.01
C MET A 17 8.21 -11.28 13.68
N ALA A 18 6.95 -11.49 13.28
CA ALA A 18 6.37 -10.88 12.09
C ALA A 18 6.38 -9.33 12.19
N ARG A 19 6.05 -8.78 13.36
CA ARG A 19 6.10 -7.34 13.63
C ARG A 19 7.50 -6.77 13.44
N ARG A 20 8.54 -7.44 13.93
CA ARG A 20 9.94 -7.02 13.72
C ARG A 20 10.29 -6.95 12.24
N ALA A 21 9.96 -7.99 11.48
CA ALA A 21 10.20 -7.99 10.03
C ALA A 21 9.39 -6.88 9.32
N GLY A 22 8.12 -6.69 9.68
CA GLY A 22 7.26 -5.64 9.13
C GLY A 22 7.77 -4.23 9.42
N HIS A 23 8.23 -3.96 10.65
CA HIS A 23 8.84 -2.66 10.99
C HIS A 23 10.09 -2.36 10.16
N LEU A 24 10.91 -3.38 9.89
CA LEU A 24 12.10 -3.21 9.06
C LEU A 24 11.72 -2.93 7.60
N ALA A 25 10.70 -3.59 7.06
CA ALA A 25 10.19 -3.30 5.71
C ALA A 25 9.64 -1.87 5.61
N ALA A 26 8.90 -1.41 6.62
CA ALA A 26 8.42 -0.04 6.70
C ALA A 26 9.56 0.99 6.81
N ASP A 27 10.66 0.66 7.51
CA ASP A 27 11.84 1.52 7.58
C ASP A 27 12.52 1.70 6.23
N VAL A 28 12.58 0.65 5.38
CA VAL A 28 13.08 0.76 4.00
C VAL A 28 12.24 1.77 3.21
N LEU A 29 10.90 1.71 3.31
CA LEU A 29 10.03 2.67 2.64
C LEU A 29 10.22 4.11 3.13
N ARG A 30 10.48 4.30 4.42
CA ARG A 30 10.83 5.62 4.97
C ARG A 30 12.14 6.13 4.36
N MET A 31 13.20 5.32 4.41
CA MET A 31 14.52 5.68 3.89
C MET A 31 14.46 6.02 2.40
N ILE A 32 13.83 5.16 1.58
CA ILE A 32 13.84 5.38 0.13
C ILE A 32 13.01 6.59 -0.30
N GLY A 33 12.03 7.01 0.50
CA GLY A 33 11.22 8.19 0.22
C GLY A 33 12.03 9.46 0.01
N GLU A 34 13.17 9.63 0.70
CA GLU A 34 14.07 10.76 0.55
C GLU A 34 14.79 10.80 -0.81
N HIS A 35 14.83 9.67 -1.50
CA HIS A 35 15.52 9.49 -2.77
C HIS A 35 14.56 9.53 -3.98
N VAL A 36 13.24 9.46 -3.76
CA VAL A 36 12.25 9.49 -4.84
C VAL A 36 12.07 10.92 -5.35
N LYS A 37 12.75 11.24 -6.46
CA LYS A 37 12.74 12.57 -7.07
C LYS A 37 12.91 12.48 -8.60
N PRO A 38 12.57 13.55 -9.34
CA PRO A 38 12.81 13.57 -10.78
C PRO A 38 14.27 13.32 -11.14
N GLY A 39 14.49 12.47 -12.14
CA GLY A 39 15.82 12.14 -12.67
C GLY A 39 16.48 10.90 -12.06
N VAL A 40 16.05 10.41 -10.89
CA VAL A 40 16.54 9.14 -10.34
C VAL A 40 16.01 7.96 -11.17
N THR A 41 16.81 6.92 -11.32
CA THR A 41 16.35 5.68 -11.97
C THR A 41 15.74 4.72 -10.95
N THR A 42 14.82 3.86 -11.41
CA THR A 42 14.26 2.84 -10.53
C THR A 42 15.30 1.79 -10.12
N ASP A 43 16.35 1.55 -10.94
CA ASP A 43 17.53 0.75 -10.58
C ASP A 43 18.34 1.36 -9.43
N GLU A 44 18.48 2.68 -9.41
CA GLU A 44 19.16 3.36 -8.31
C GLU A 44 18.37 3.20 -7.00
N LEU A 45 17.05 3.32 -7.05
CA LEU A 45 16.19 3.07 -5.89
C LEU A 45 16.29 1.62 -5.42
N ASP A 46 16.30 0.65 -6.35
CA ASP A 46 16.50 -0.77 -6.04
C ASP A 46 17.82 -1.02 -5.30
N ARG A 47 18.92 -0.47 -5.81
CA ARG A 47 20.25 -0.58 -5.20
C ARG A 47 20.28 0.00 -3.78
N LEU A 48 19.71 1.19 -3.59
CA LEU A 48 19.64 1.83 -2.27
C LEU A 48 18.84 0.98 -1.27
N CYS A 49 17.70 0.44 -1.70
CA CYS A 49 16.91 -0.49 -0.87
C CYS A 49 17.70 -1.76 -0.54
N HIS A 50 18.38 -2.35 -1.53
CA HIS A 50 19.22 -3.54 -1.31
C HIS A 50 20.31 -3.27 -0.27
N ASP A 51 21.06 -2.17 -0.45
CA ASP A 51 22.15 -1.81 0.44
C ASP A 51 21.65 -1.58 1.88
N HIS A 52 20.51 -0.90 2.03
CA HIS A 52 19.90 -0.66 3.34
C HIS A 52 19.43 -1.97 4.01
N ILE A 53 18.73 -2.82 3.27
CA ILE A 53 18.25 -4.13 3.80
C ILE A 53 19.43 -4.99 4.26
N VAL A 54 20.46 -5.13 3.43
CA VAL A 54 21.58 -6.04 3.69
C VAL A 54 22.57 -5.45 4.70
N ASN A 55 22.98 -4.20 4.48
CA ASN A 55 24.10 -3.61 5.21
C ASN A 55 23.68 -2.91 6.51
N GLU A 56 22.48 -2.32 6.58
CA GLU A 56 22.01 -1.63 7.78
C GLU A 56 21.08 -2.52 8.63
N LEU A 57 20.03 -3.08 8.01
CA LEU A 57 19.03 -3.86 8.73
C LEU A 57 19.47 -5.30 9.02
N LYS A 58 20.56 -5.78 8.37
CA LYS A 58 21.02 -7.18 8.48
C LYS A 58 19.89 -8.17 8.21
N ALA A 59 19.12 -7.89 7.15
CA ALA A 59 18.01 -8.68 6.67
C ALA A 59 18.30 -9.20 5.26
N VAL A 60 17.44 -10.07 4.74
CA VAL A 60 17.58 -10.65 3.41
C VAL A 60 16.47 -10.09 2.51
N PRO A 61 16.77 -9.52 1.33
CA PRO A 61 15.74 -9.16 0.35
C PRO A 61 14.93 -10.39 -0.06
N ALA A 62 13.60 -10.32 0.04
CA ALA A 62 12.75 -11.48 -0.20
C ALA A 62 12.37 -11.67 -1.67
N ASN A 63 12.36 -10.59 -2.46
CA ASN A 63 11.96 -10.63 -3.85
C ASN A 63 13.03 -11.26 -4.76
N ILE A 64 14.32 -10.99 -4.51
CA ILE A 64 15.41 -11.52 -5.36
C ILE A 64 15.37 -13.05 -5.40
N GLY A 65 15.23 -13.60 -6.61
CA GLY A 65 15.19 -15.03 -6.85
C GLY A 65 13.83 -15.68 -6.58
N TYR A 66 12.87 -14.98 -5.97
CA TYR A 66 11.53 -15.49 -5.76
C TYR A 66 10.84 -15.72 -7.12
N HIS A 67 10.57 -16.98 -7.46
CA HIS A 67 10.10 -17.40 -8.79
C HIS A 67 10.88 -16.79 -9.96
N GLY A 68 12.18 -16.46 -9.73
CA GLY A 68 13.05 -15.86 -10.75
C GLY A 68 12.98 -14.33 -10.85
N TYR A 69 12.31 -13.63 -9.93
CA TYR A 69 12.31 -12.17 -9.91
C TYR A 69 13.71 -11.60 -9.73
N PRO A 70 14.16 -10.62 -10.55
CA PRO A 70 15.58 -10.26 -10.63
C PRO A 70 16.03 -9.13 -9.70
N LYS A 71 15.13 -8.49 -8.94
CA LYS A 71 15.39 -7.25 -8.22
C LYS A 71 14.99 -7.34 -6.74
N THR A 72 15.42 -6.37 -5.94
CA THR A 72 15.15 -6.28 -4.50
C THR A 72 13.74 -5.79 -4.21
N ILE A 73 13.30 -4.78 -4.97
CA ILE A 73 11.99 -4.15 -4.83
C ILE A 73 11.18 -4.29 -6.11
N CYS A 74 9.85 -4.10 -6.01
CA CYS A 74 9.09 -3.73 -7.18
C CYS A 74 8.95 -2.20 -7.26
N ALA A 75 9.08 -1.63 -8.46
CA ALA A 75 8.92 -0.19 -8.71
C ALA A 75 7.90 0.04 -9.83
N SER A 76 6.66 0.27 -9.45
CA SER A 76 5.51 0.34 -10.37
C SER A 76 5.13 1.79 -10.65
N VAL A 77 5.45 2.27 -11.87
CA VAL A 77 5.32 3.69 -12.27
C VAL A 77 4.06 3.89 -13.09
N ASN A 78 3.22 4.86 -12.72
CA ASN A 78 2.04 5.34 -13.43
C ASN A 78 1.02 4.24 -13.74
N HIS A 79 1.04 3.68 -14.96
CA HIS A 79 0.11 2.65 -15.43
C HIS A 79 0.56 1.21 -15.11
N VAL A 80 1.70 1.05 -14.47
CA VAL A 80 2.12 -0.24 -13.89
C VAL A 80 1.35 -0.46 -12.61
N ILE A 81 0.65 -1.59 -12.54
CA ILE A 81 -0.22 -1.95 -11.41
C ILE A 81 0.64 -2.48 -10.26
N CYS A 82 1.45 -3.51 -10.55
CA CYS A 82 2.34 -4.17 -9.58
C CYS A 82 3.49 -4.87 -10.31
N HIS A 83 4.46 -5.38 -9.54
CA HIS A 83 5.61 -6.17 -9.97
C HIS A 83 6.48 -5.48 -11.03
N GLY A 84 6.45 -4.13 -11.10
CA GLY A 84 7.31 -3.38 -12.00
C GLY A 84 8.79 -3.67 -11.71
N ILE A 85 9.54 -4.18 -12.71
CA ILE A 85 10.96 -4.47 -12.56
C ILE A 85 11.76 -3.17 -12.62
N PRO A 86 12.54 -2.82 -11.58
CA PRO A 86 13.49 -1.72 -11.61
C PRO A 86 14.42 -1.75 -12.83
N SER A 87 14.66 -0.59 -13.42
CA SER A 87 15.43 -0.42 -14.65
C SER A 87 16.14 0.94 -14.70
N ASP A 88 16.82 1.24 -15.80
CA ASP A 88 17.43 2.54 -16.09
C ASP A 88 16.41 3.66 -16.36
N LYS A 89 15.10 3.36 -16.27
CA LYS A 89 14.04 4.33 -16.45
C LYS A 89 14.10 5.40 -15.36
N LYS A 90 14.29 6.64 -15.78
CA LYS A 90 14.27 7.81 -14.90
C LYS A 90 12.85 8.22 -14.56
N LEU A 91 12.61 8.47 -13.29
CA LEU A 91 11.40 9.11 -12.82
C LEU A 91 11.32 10.56 -13.33
N LYS A 92 10.13 11.01 -13.68
CA LYS A 92 9.86 12.35 -14.19
C LYS A 92 8.99 13.13 -13.22
N ASP A 93 9.09 14.44 -13.27
CA ASP A 93 8.14 15.31 -12.60
C ASP A 93 6.71 14.97 -13.03
N GLY A 94 5.81 14.82 -12.07
CA GLY A 94 4.43 14.41 -12.31
C GLY A 94 4.17 12.89 -12.28
N ASP A 95 5.20 12.04 -12.25
CA ASP A 95 5.01 10.59 -12.07
C ASP A 95 4.48 10.25 -10.68
N ILE A 96 3.75 9.15 -10.60
CA ILE A 96 3.46 8.43 -9.35
C ILE A 96 4.15 7.07 -9.40
N VAL A 97 4.72 6.62 -8.30
CA VAL A 97 5.39 5.32 -8.23
C VAL A 97 5.02 4.60 -6.94
N ASN A 98 4.63 3.34 -7.07
CA ASN A 98 4.58 2.41 -5.95
C ASN A 98 5.96 1.77 -5.80
N ILE A 99 6.48 1.78 -4.58
CA ILE A 99 7.64 0.99 -4.18
C ILE A 99 7.14 -0.06 -3.20
N ASP A 100 7.43 -1.31 -3.54
CA ASP A 100 6.98 -2.49 -2.82
C ASP A 100 8.22 -3.26 -2.34
N VAL A 101 8.27 -3.47 -1.02
CA VAL A 101 9.43 -3.98 -0.30
C VAL A 101 9.05 -5.20 0.49
N ALA A 102 9.69 -6.32 0.16
CA ALA A 102 9.65 -7.50 1.00
C ALA A 102 11.05 -7.89 1.48
N LEU A 103 11.17 -8.28 2.75
CA LEU A 103 12.40 -8.75 3.35
C LEU A 103 12.17 -9.91 4.32
N ILE A 104 13.26 -10.61 4.65
CA ILE A 104 13.23 -11.69 5.64
C ILE A 104 14.14 -11.32 6.80
N LYS A 105 13.59 -11.36 8.01
CA LYS A 105 14.34 -11.21 9.26
C LYS A 105 14.08 -12.38 10.18
N ASP A 106 15.15 -13.09 10.58
CA ASP A 106 15.07 -14.24 11.48
C ASP A 106 14.05 -15.32 11.03
N GLY A 107 13.92 -15.51 9.69
CA GLY A 107 13.00 -16.48 9.07
C GLY A 107 11.56 -15.98 8.93
N TRP A 108 11.27 -14.70 9.20
CA TRP A 108 9.96 -14.08 9.06
C TRP A 108 9.95 -13.02 7.97
N PHE A 109 8.89 -13.01 7.16
CA PHE A 109 8.71 -12.03 6.09
C PHE A 109 8.09 -10.75 6.64
N GLY A 110 8.60 -9.61 6.18
CA GLY A 110 7.99 -8.30 6.29
C GLY A 110 7.69 -7.79 4.89
N ASP A 111 6.47 -7.33 4.65
CA ASP A 111 5.94 -6.99 3.33
C ASP A 111 5.06 -5.75 3.41
N THR A 112 5.38 -4.73 2.60
CA THR A 112 4.60 -3.49 2.57
C THR A 112 4.95 -2.66 1.35
N SER A 113 3.98 -1.93 0.82
CA SER A 113 4.20 -1.03 -0.30
C SER A 113 3.59 0.36 -0.08
N ARG A 114 4.17 1.35 -0.73
CA ARG A 114 3.78 2.75 -0.61
C ARG A 114 3.84 3.49 -1.93
N MET A 115 2.88 4.43 -2.12
CA MET A 115 2.93 5.38 -3.22
C MET A 115 3.78 6.59 -2.88
N TYR A 116 4.51 7.06 -3.88
CA TYR A 116 5.25 8.33 -3.85
C TYR A 116 4.85 9.20 -5.04
N CYS A 117 4.72 10.49 -4.78
CA CYS A 117 4.56 11.51 -5.81
C CYS A 117 5.93 12.06 -6.20
N VAL A 118 6.26 12.02 -7.49
CA VAL A 118 7.53 12.52 -8.02
C VAL A 118 7.33 13.95 -8.48
N GLY A 119 7.86 14.93 -7.74
CA GLY A 119 7.56 16.34 -7.99
C GLY A 119 6.08 16.64 -7.81
N GLU A 120 5.44 17.21 -8.84
CA GLU A 120 4.04 17.69 -8.75
C GLU A 120 3.10 16.91 -9.69
N PRO A 121 2.51 15.78 -9.25
CA PRO A 121 1.56 15.01 -10.05
C PRO A 121 0.26 15.78 -10.32
N GLY A 122 -0.37 15.46 -11.46
CA GLY A 122 -1.66 16.04 -11.81
C GLY A 122 -2.79 15.65 -10.84
N ILE A 123 -3.89 16.40 -10.87
CA ILE A 123 -5.04 16.25 -9.96
C ILE A 123 -5.60 14.81 -9.94
N LEU A 124 -5.70 14.16 -11.12
CA LEU A 124 -6.19 12.80 -11.20
C LEU A 124 -5.27 11.82 -10.46
N ALA A 125 -3.95 11.96 -10.63
CA ALA A 125 -2.96 11.11 -9.98
C ALA A 125 -3.01 11.26 -8.45
N LYS A 126 -3.03 12.48 -7.93
CA LYS A 126 -3.19 12.77 -6.50
C LYS A 126 -4.47 12.18 -5.94
N ARG A 127 -5.60 12.37 -6.65
CA ARG A 127 -6.89 11.81 -6.25
C ARG A 127 -6.87 10.29 -6.21
N LEU A 128 -6.25 9.63 -7.21
CA LEU A 128 -6.12 8.18 -7.26
C LEU A 128 -5.29 7.65 -6.09
N VAL A 129 -4.08 8.20 -5.89
CA VAL A 129 -3.19 7.82 -4.78
C VAL A 129 -3.91 7.93 -3.45
N ARG A 130 -4.65 9.01 -3.26
CA ARG A 130 -5.47 9.26 -2.09
C ARG A 130 -6.57 8.25 -1.89
N THR A 131 -7.39 8.07 -2.87
CA THR A 131 -8.51 7.14 -2.78
C THR A 131 -8.03 5.72 -2.50
N THR A 132 -6.89 5.30 -3.08
CA THR A 132 -6.33 3.98 -2.85
C THR A 132 -5.89 3.80 -1.38
N TYR A 133 -5.27 4.82 -0.79
CA TYR A 133 -4.93 4.83 0.63
C TYR A 133 -6.19 4.75 1.53
N GLU A 134 -7.19 5.58 1.24
CA GLU A 134 -8.46 5.57 1.97
C GLU A 134 -9.18 4.22 1.84
N ALA A 135 -9.14 3.61 0.65
CA ALA A 135 -9.71 2.29 0.41
C ALA A 135 -9.00 1.21 1.23
N MET A 136 -7.66 1.17 1.22
CA MET A 136 -6.88 0.27 2.05
C MET A 136 -7.25 0.42 3.53
N ARG A 137 -7.28 1.63 4.05
CA ARG A 137 -7.66 1.90 5.45
C ARG A 137 -9.07 1.46 5.77
N ALA A 138 -10.03 1.72 4.87
CA ALA A 138 -11.42 1.29 5.06
C ALA A 138 -11.52 -0.24 5.15
N GLY A 139 -10.73 -0.97 4.37
CA GLY A 139 -10.61 -2.42 4.45
C GLY A 139 -10.01 -2.88 5.78
N ILE A 140 -8.87 -2.32 6.17
CA ILE A 140 -8.19 -2.66 7.43
C ILE A 140 -9.10 -2.41 8.65
N GLN A 141 -9.89 -1.36 8.65
CA GLN A 141 -10.85 -1.06 9.72
C GLN A 141 -11.96 -2.10 9.89
N GLN A 142 -12.18 -2.99 8.91
CA GLN A 142 -13.10 -4.11 9.04
C GLN A 142 -12.47 -5.30 9.77
N VAL A 143 -11.14 -5.33 9.91
CA VAL A 143 -10.42 -6.47 10.49
C VAL A 143 -10.66 -6.55 11.99
N ARG A 144 -11.37 -7.61 12.40
CA ARG A 144 -11.62 -7.97 13.79
C ARG A 144 -12.11 -9.41 13.89
N PRO A 145 -12.03 -10.05 15.05
CA PRO A 145 -12.58 -11.39 15.23
C PRO A 145 -14.06 -11.47 14.81
N GLY A 146 -14.39 -12.48 14.02
CA GLY A 146 -15.74 -12.73 13.54
C GLY A 146 -16.19 -11.95 12.31
N ALA A 147 -15.49 -10.88 11.90
CA ALA A 147 -15.65 -10.28 10.56
C ALA A 147 -15.19 -11.26 9.47
N THR A 148 -15.47 -10.96 8.22
CA THR A 148 -15.09 -11.81 7.08
C THR A 148 -14.14 -11.09 6.13
N LEU A 149 -13.39 -11.83 5.33
CA LEU A 149 -12.58 -11.23 4.25
C LEU A 149 -13.46 -10.51 3.21
N GLY A 150 -14.71 -10.95 3.04
CA GLY A 150 -15.67 -10.23 2.19
C GLY A 150 -16.05 -8.86 2.73
N ASP A 151 -16.02 -8.65 4.06
CA ASP A 151 -16.22 -7.32 4.66
C ASP A 151 -15.07 -6.39 4.32
N VAL A 152 -13.83 -6.89 4.36
CA VAL A 152 -12.60 -6.16 3.98
C VAL A 152 -12.69 -5.74 2.51
N GLY A 153 -12.89 -6.70 1.60
CA GLY A 153 -12.97 -6.42 0.17
C GLY A 153 -14.15 -5.52 -0.21
N HIS A 154 -15.29 -5.67 0.46
CA HIS A 154 -16.45 -4.80 0.24
C HIS A 154 -16.17 -3.35 0.62
N ALA A 155 -15.51 -3.10 1.75
CA ALA A 155 -15.16 -1.76 2.19
C ALA A 155 -14.21 -1.08 1.21
N ILE A 156 -13.16 -1.78 0.77
CA ILE A 156 -12.20 -1.31 -0.24
C ILE A 156 -12.91 -0.93 -1.54
N GLN A 157 -13.69 -1.86 -2.09
CA GLN A 157 -14.43 -1.66 -3.34
C GLN A 157 -15.41 -0.49 -3.26
N THR A 158 -16.07 -0.31 -2.11
CA THR A 158 -17.03 0.78 -1.91
C THR A 158 -16.36 2.14 -2.03
N VAL A 159 -15.21 2.33 -1.40
CA VAL A 159 -14.44 3.59 -1.48
C VAL A 159 -13.95 3.85 -2.91
N ALA A 160 -13.36 2.84 -3.56
CA ALA A 160 -12.85 2.98 -4.92
C ALA A 160 -13.95 3.35 -5.93
N HIS A 161 -15.08 2.64 -5.88
CA HIS A 161 -16.21 2.87 -6.78
C HIS A 161 -16.90 4.21 -6.55
N ALA A 162 -17.03 4.66 -5.29
CA ALA A 162 -17.58 5.99 -4.97
C ALA A 162 -16.75 7.13 -5.58
N ALA A 163 -15.44 6.92 -5.75
CA ALA A 163 -14.53 7.86 -6.42
C ALA A 163 -14.51 7.70 -7.94
N GLY A 164 -15.25 6.75 -8.52
CA GLY A 164 -15.27 6.46 -9.96
C GLY A 164 -14.06 5.68 -10.46
N PHE A 165 -13.35 4.99 -9.57
CA PHE A 165 -12.20 4.14 -9.88
C PHE A 165 -12.56 2.66 -9.87
N SER A 166 -11.70 1.81 -10.41
CA SER A 166 -11.93 0.36 -10.49
C SER A 166 -10.89 -0.43 -9.68
N VAL A 167 -11.34 -1.51 -9.04
CA VAL A 167 -10.47 -2.41 -8.27
C VAL A 167 -9.98 -3.55 -9.18
N VAL A 168 -8.67 -3.80 -9.19
CA VAL A 168 -8.05 -4.95 -9.84
C VAL A 168 -8.51 -6.24 -9.15
N ARG A 169 -8.73 -7.31 -9.94
CA ARG A 169 -9.29 -8.58 -9.43
C ARG A 169 -8.37 -9.77 -9.60
N GLU A 170 -7.37 -9.65 -10.45
CA GLU A 170 -6.44 -10.70 -10.81
C GLU A 170 -5.34 -10.90 -9.75
N TYR A 171 -5.16 -9.92 -8.89
CA TYR A 171 -4.19 -9.90 -7.80
C TYR A 171 -4.90 -9.62 -6.47
N CYS A 172 -4.35 -10.13 -5.38
CA CYS A 172 -4.96 -10.03 -4.05
C CYS A 172 -3.88 -10.04 -2.96
N GLY A 173 -4.26 -9.65 -1.77
CA GLY A 173 -3.46 -9.85 -0.58
C GLY A 173 -3.41 -11.33 -0.18
N HIS A 174 -2.53 -11.65 0.74
CA HIS A 174 -2.21 -13.03 1.10
C HIS A 174 -1.86 -13.17 2.57
N GLY A 175 -2.02 -14.38 3.09
CA GLY A 175 -1.44 -14.75 4.37
C GLY A 175 0.09 -14.65 4.32
N ILE A 176 0.72 -14.27 5.43
CA ILE A 176 2.16 -14.08 5.51
C ILE A 176 2.72 -14.48 6.87
N GLY A 177 4.01 -14.78 6.93
CA GLY A 177 4.70 -15.16 8.17
C GLY A 177 6.06 -15.74 7.88
N GLN A 178 6.24 -17.07 8.03
CA GLN A 178 7.43 -17.82 7.60
C GLN A 178 7.33 -18.30 6.15
N ILE A 179 6.18 -18.10 5.52
CA ILE A 179 5.94 -18.32 4.10
C ILE A 179 5.55 -16.97 3.53
N TYR A 180 6.12 -16.58 2.38
CA TYR A 180 5.89 -15.29 1.76
C TYR A 180 4.42 -15.15 1.35
N HIS A 181 3.95 -15.98 0.44
CA HIS A 181 2.56 -16.02 0.00
C HIS A 181 1.89 -17.29 0.53
N ASP A 182 1.06 -17.16 1.55
CA ASP A 182 0.33 -18.23 2.20
C ASP A 182 -1.19 -17.97 2.18
N GLU A 183 -1.99 -18.92 2.63
CA GLU A 183 -3.41 -18.69 2.86
C GLU A 183 -3.64 -17.75 4.06
N PRO A 184 -4.69 -16.92 4.01
CA PRO A 184 -5.74 -16.88 3.00
C PRO A 184 -5.45 -15.91 1.86
N GLN A 185 -6.14 -16.06 0.72
CA GLN A 185 -6.25 -15.01 -0.28
C GLN A 185 -7.15 -13.89 0.24
N VAL A 186 -6.69 -12.64 0.15
CA VAL A 186 -7.40 -11.44 0.62
C VAL A 186 -7.85 -10.62 -0.58
N LEU A 187 -9.06 -10.86 -1.06
CA LEU A 187 -9.60 -10.12 -2.20
C LEU A 187 -9.95 -8.68 -1.81
N HIS A 188 -9.64 -7.73 -2.68
CA HIS A 188 -9.92 -6.31 -2.45
C HIS A 188 -11.30 -5.88 -2.97
N TYR A 189 -12.18 -6.85 -3.22
CA TYR A 189 -13.58 -6.70 -3.61
C TYR A 189 -14.39 -7.84 -3.00
N GLY A 190 -15.71 -7.69 -2.94
CA GLY A 190 -16.53 -8.75 -2.40
C GLY A 190 -17.88 -8.27 -1.88
N GLN A 191 -18.54 -9.16 -1.14
CA GLN A 191 -19.81 -8.93 -0.48
C GLN A 191 -19.66 -9.06 1.03
N ARG A 192 -20.39 -8.26 1.79
CA ARG A 192 -20.40 -8.35 3.25
C ARG A 192 -20.84 -9.74 3.73
N ASN A 193 -20.26 -10.14 4.86
CA ASN A 193 -20.54 -11.41 5.52
C ASN A 193 -20.25 -12.65 4.67
N THR A 194 -19.31 -12.56 3.70
CA THR A 194 -18.90 -13.68 2.85
C THR A 194 -17.41 -13.99 2.99
N GLY A 195 -17.03 -15.20 2.60
CA GLY A 195 -15.65 -15.65 2.65
C GLY A 195 -15.19 -16.11 4.03
N LEU A 196 -13.87 -16.17 4.23
CA LEU A 196 -13.27 -16.67 5.45
C LEU A 196 -13.59 -15.73 6.63
N LYS A 197 -14.01 -16.34 7.74
CA LYS A 197 -14.20 -15.62 9.00
C LYS A 197 -12.84 -15.39 9.68
N LEU A 198 -12.58 -14.15 10.08
CA LEU A 198 -11.34 -13.76 10.74
C LEU A 198 -11.29 -14.25 12.19
N ALA A 199 -10.13 -14.73 12.60
CA ALA A 199 -9.84 -15.20 13.95
C ALA A 199 -8.54 -14.59 14.47
N PRO A 200 -8.41 -14.38 15.79
CA PRO A 200 -7.15 -13.94 16.40
C PRO A 200 -5.97 -14.81 15.99
N GLY A 201 -4.82 -14.20 15.74
CA GLY A 201 -3.61 -14.88 15.29
C GLY A 201 -3.48 -14.99 13.77
N MET A 202 -4.48 -14.64 12.97
CA MET A 202 -4.31 -14.50 11.51
C MET A 202 -3.41 -13.31 11.20
N VAL A 203 -2.48 -13.48 10.24
CA VAL A 203 -1.62 -12.42 9.71
C VAL A 203 -1.68 -12.48 8.20
N PHE A 204 -1.98 -11.34 7.56
CA PHE A 204 -2.13 -11.24 6.10
C PHE A 204 -1.87 -9.81 5.62
N THR A 205 -1.71 -9.63 4.29
CA THR A 205 -1.57 -8.33 3.66
C THR A 205 -2.92 -7.77 3.22
N VAL A 206 -3.06 -6.45 3.25
CA VAL A 206 -4.15 -5.70 2.63
C VAL A 206 -3.52 -4.69 1.69
N GLU A 207 -3.66 -4.93 0.38
CA GLU A 207 -2.84 -4.29 -0.67
C GLU A 207 -3.65 -3.93 -1.93
N PRO A 208 -4.74 -3.16 -1.81
CA PRO A 208 -5.59 -2.88 -2.96
C PRO A 208 -4.85 -2.17 -4.09
N MET A 209 -4.98 -2.71 -5.30
CA MET A 209 -4.59 -2.09 -6.55
C MET A 209 -5.81 -1.45 -7.19
N ILE A 210 -5.78 -0.14 -7.41
CA ILE A 210 -6.90 0.65 -7.92
C ILE A 210 -6.48 1.40 -9.17
N ASN A 211 -7.28 1.26 -10.25
CA ASN A 211 -7.05 1.89 -11.55
C ASN A 211 -7.94 3.11 -11.73
N ALA A 212 -7.40 4.17 -12.32
CA ALA A 212 -8.17 5.36 -12.70
C ALA A 212 -9.15 5.07 -13.84
N GLY A 213 -8.88 4.06 -14.65
CA GLY A 213 -9.72 3.60 -15.75
C GLY A 213 -10.37 2.24 -15.48
N LYS A 214 -10.26 1.34 -16.45
CA LYS A 214 -10.84 -0.01 -16.38
C LYS A 214 -9.97 -0.94 -15.53
N ARG A 215 -10.58 -1.99 -14.96
CA ARG A 215 -9.91 -2.94 -14.07
C ARG A 215 -9.00 -3.97 -14.77
N GLU A 216 -9.17 -4.14 -16.08
CA GLU A 216 -8.49 -5.19 -16.83
C GLU A 216 -6.97 -4.97 -16.87
N THR A 217 -6.25 -6.04 -16.63
CA THR A 217 -4.79 -6.08 -16.55
C THR A 217 -4.16 -6.68 -17.80
N LYS A 218 -2.86 -6.47 -17.95
CA LYS A 218 -2.02 -7.14 -18.93
C LYS A 218 -0.64 -7.36 -18.34
N GLU A 219 -0.19 -8.61 -18.28
CA GLU A 219 1.19 -8.96 -18.00
C GLU A 219 2.07 -8.71 -19.22
N LEU A 220 3.25 -8.16 -19.02
CA LEU A 220 4.22 -7.91 -20.06
C LEU A 220 5.08 -9.16 -20.35
N SER A 221 5.86 -9.10 -21.43
CA SER A 221 6.69 -10.23 -21.89
C SER A 221 7.89 -10.53 -20.96
N ASP A 222 8.16 -9.69 -19.97
CA ASP A 222 9.15 -9.94 -18.94
C ASP A 222 8.68 -10.98 -17.90
N GLY A 223 7.41 -11.38 -17.96
CA GLY A 223 6.79 -12.39 -17.09
C GLY A 223 6.45 -11.90 -15.69
N TRP A 224 6.57 -10.57 -15.42
CA TRP A 224 6.34 -9.98 -14.10
C TRP A 224 5.51 -8.69 -14.14
N THR A 225 5.95 -7.71 -14.94
CA THR A 225 5.36 -6.38 -14.95
C THR A 225 3.90 -6.43 -15.38
N VAL A 226 3.00 -6.02 -14.51
CA VAL A 226 1.56 -5.96 -14.76
C VAL A 226 1.15 -4.52 -14.99
N VAL A 227 0.46 -4.25 -16.10
CA VAL A 227 0.00 -2.92 -16.48
C VAL A 227 -1.51 -2.86 -16.66
N THR A 228 -2.09 -1.66 -16.52
CA THR A 228 -3.48 -1.44 -16.92
C THR A 228 -3.61 -1.62 -18.43
N ARG A 229 -4.63 -2.36 -18.86
CA ARG A 229 -4.82 -2.66 -20.30
C ARG A 229 -5.13 -1.41 -21.11
N ASP A 230 -5.78 -0.43 -20.51
CA ASP A 230 -6.13 0.85 -21.12
C ASP A 230 -5.07 1.96 -20.90
N ARG A 231 -3.95 1.62 -20.26
CA ARG A 231 -2.87 2.53 -19.89
C ARG A 231 -3.27 3.68 -18.93
N SER A 232 -4.40 3.55 -18.25
CA SER A 232 -4.77 4.46 -17.18
C SER A 232 -3.83 4.32 -15.98
N LEU A 233 -3.75 5.36 -15.15
CA LEU A 233 -2.96 5.32 -13.91
C LEU A 233 -3.46 4.22 -12.98
N SER A 234 -2.54 3.61 -12.24
CA SER A 234 -2.82 2.68 -11.15
C SER A 234 -2.08 3.12 -9.88
N ALA A 235 -2.64 2.81 -8.73
CA ALA A 235 -2.00 3.01 -7.43
C ALA A 235 -2.24 1.79 -6.54
N GLN A 236 -1.26 1.52 -5.67
CA GLN A 236 -1.32 0.46 -4.66
C GLN A 236 -0.76 0.99 -3.34
N TRP A 237 -1.37 0.60 -2.24
CA TRP A 237 -0.84 0.76 -0.89
C TRP A 237 -0.99 -0.56 -0.16
N GLU A 238 -0.08 -0.86 0.75
CA GLU A 238 -0.10 -2.14 1.43
C GLU A 238 0.36 -2.06 2.87
N HIS A 239 -0.30 -2.85 3.70
CA HIS A 239 0.13 -3.18 5.05
C HIS A 239 -0.03 -4.65 5.37
N MET A 240 0.92 -5.19 6.14
CA MET A 240 0.71 -6.41 6.92
C MET A 240 -0.18 -6.10 8.13
N VAL A 241 -1.18 -6.95 8.35
CA VAL A 241 -2.16 -6.79 9.43
C VAL A 241 -2.29 -8.08 10.22
N ALA A 242 -2.24 -8.00 11.54
CA ALA A 242 -2.59 -9.09 12.44
C ALA A 242 -3.99 -8.91 13.01
N VAL A 243 -4.76 -9.99 13.08
CA VAL A 243 -6.04 -10.01 13.81
C VAL A 243 -5.73 -10.23 15.29
N THR A 244 -6.11 -9.26 16.12
CA THR A 244 -5.95 -9.32 17.58
C THR A 244 -7.22 -9.87 18.25
N GLU A 245 -7.23 -10.04 19.56
CA GLU A 245 -8.42 -10.49 20.32
C GLU A 245 -9.62 -9.55 20.19
N THR A 246 -9.39 -8.25 19.94
CA THR A 246 -10.46 -7.24 19.93
C THR A 246 -10.56 -6.43 18.64
N GLY A 247 -9.61 -6.60 17.70
CA GLY A 247 -9.55 -5.81 16.48
C GLY A 247 -8.39 -6.23 15.59
N PHE A 248 -7.53 -5.28 15.26
CA PHE A 248 -6.35 -5.51 14.43
C PHE A 248 -5.14 -4.73 14.93
N GLU A 249 -3.98 -5.14 14.42
CA GLU A 249 -2.71 -4.41 14.55
C GLU A 249 -2.06 -4.31 13.17
N ILE A 250 -1.55 -3.13 12.80
CA ILE A 250 -0.73 -2.94 11.60
C ILE A 250 0.71 -3.28 11.98
N LEU A 251 1.28 -4.31 11.34
CA LEU A 251 2.65 -4.78 11.61
C LEU A 251 3.70 -4.04 10.79
N THR A 252 3.29 -3.22 9.84
CA THR A 252 4.16 -2.39 8.98
C THR A 252 3.83 -0.91 9.13
N PRO A 253 3.76 -0.35 10.37
CA PRO A 253 3.44 1.06 10.55
C PRO A 253 4.55 1.91 9.95
N TRP A 254 4.19 2.90 9.16
CA TRP A 254 5.19 3.83 8.67
C TRP A 254 5.63 4.76 9.80
N PRO A 255 6.94 4.82 10.14
CA PRO A 255 7.47 5.74 11.13
C PRO A 255 7.13 7.18 10.74
N ASP A 256 7.04 8.06 11.72
CA ASP A 256 6.89 9.52 11.56
C ASP A 256 5.51 10.02 11.09
N GLY A 257 4.43 9.25 11.33
CA GLY A 257 3.09 9.70 10.95
C GLY A 257 2.91 9.82 9.43
N LEU A 258 3.84 9.28 8.63
CA LEU A 258 3.76 9.23 7.16
C LEU A 258 2.55 8.41 6.67
N GLY A 259 1.83 7.77 7.57
CA GLY A 259 0.53 7.17 7.32
C GLY A 259 -0.61 8.19 7.22
N ASP A 260 -0.35 9.41 7.67
CA ASP A 260 -1.27 10.50 7.43
C ASP A 260 -0.91 11.20 6.12
N TYR A 261 -1.84 11.33 5.29
CA TYR A 261 -2.01 11.99 4.02
C TYR A 261 -1.22 13.27 3.80
N ALA A 262 -0.75 13.95 4.88
CA ALA A 262 0.01 15.17 4.87
C ALA A 262 1.35 15.08 4.09
N ALA A 263 1.89 13.87 3.90
CA ALA A 263 3.13 13.68 3.12
C ALA A 263 2.90 13.57 1.60
N ILE A 264 1.65 13.49 1.15
CA ILE A 264 1.28 13.38 -0.27
C ILE A 264 0.79 14.73 -0.82
N GLU A 265 0.34 15.63 0.06
CA GLU A 265 0.05 17.00 -0.34
C GLU A 265 1.31 17.86 -0.19
N PRO A 266 1.71 18.62 -1.23
CA PRO A 266 2.65 19.72 -1.03
C PRO A 266 2.04 20.59 0.07
N VAL A 267 2.85 21.01 1.05
CA VAL A 267 2.43 21.97 2.07
C VAL A 267 1.90 23.20 1.34
N SER A 268 0.60 23.26 1.11
CA SER A 268 -0.01 24.47 0.59
C SER A 268 0.20 25.51 1.68
N ALA A 269 0.95 26.57 1.37
CA ALA A 269 1.08 27.72 2.24
C ALA A 269 -0.33 28.06 2.73
N ALA A 270 -0.53 27.98 4.06
CA ALA A 270 -1.81 28.22 4.67
C ALA A 270 -2.39 29.52 4.13
N SER A 271 -3.51 29.42 3.40
CA SER A 271 -4.29 30.58 3.06
C SER A 271 -4.71 31.26 4.38
N PRO A 272 -4.36 32.52 4.62
CA PRO A 272 -4.76 33.18 5.83
C PRO A 272 -6.30 33.25 5.82
N VAL A 273 -6.91 32.55 6.77
CA VAL A 273 -8.33 32.72 7.08
C VAL A 273 -8.54 34.21 7.36
N ALA A 274 -9.16 34.93 6.43
CA ALA A 274 -9.53 36.31 6.60
C ALA A 274 -10.47 36.40 7.81
N ALA A 275 -9.96 36.92 8.91
CA ALA A 275 -10.75 37.28 10.07
C ALA A 275 -11.78 38.32 9.60
N ALA A 276 -13.03 37.92 9.49
CA ALA A 276 -14.14 38.82 9.30
C ALA A 276 -14.29 39.72 10.54
N ALA A 277 -13.61 40.85 10.53
CA ALA A 277 -13.79 41.86 11.52
C ALA A 277 -15.22 42.45 11.37
N GLY A 278 -16.06 42.16 12.32
CA GLY A 278 -17.37 42.72 12.45
C GLY A 278 -17.31 44.26 12.55
N ARG A 279 -17.88 44.96 11.56
CA ARG A 279 -18.11 46.41 11.66
C ARG A 279 -19.29 46.65 12.61
N PRO A 280 -19.15 47.53 13.62
CA PRO A 280 -20.28 47.93 14.45
C PRO A 280 -21.26 48.80 13.63
N ARG A 281 -22.55 48.47 13.71
CA ARG A 281 -23.66 49.28 13.15
C ARG A 281 -23.73 50.60 13.88
N ARG A 282 -23.50 51.70 13.18
CA ARG A 282 -23.82 53.05 13.67
C ARG A 282 -25.32 53.26 13.58
N HIS A 283 -25.93 53.50 14.74
CA HIS A 283 -27.28 54.08 14.83
C HIS A 283 -27.27 55.54 14.32
N ALA A 284 -28.15 55.82 13.39
CA ALA A 284 -28.50 57.21 13.03
C ALA A 284 -29.76 57.61 13.81
N PRO A 285 -29.82 58.82 14.35
CA PRO A 285 -31.00 59.30 15.05
C PRO A 285 -32.08 59.77 14.05
N ARG A 286 -33.30 59.48 14.43
CA ARG A 286 -34.52 59.99 13.75
C ARG A 286 -34.65 61.50 13.95
N ARG A 287 -34.97 62.23 12.90
CA ARG A 287 -35.87 63.39 12.84
C ARG A 287 -36.80 63.23 11.64
#